data_67c7aa4d623e53afd12eec38c160da1e
#
_entry.id   67c7aa4d623e53afd12eec38c160da1e
#
_cell.length_a   1.000
_cell.length_b   1.000
_cell.length_c   1.000
_cell.angle_alpha   90.00
_cell.angle_beta   90.00
_cell.angle_gamma   90.00
#
_symmetry.space_group_name_H-M   'P 1'
#
loop_
_entity.id
_entity.type
_entity.pdbx_description
1 polymer ?
#
loop_
_entity_poly.entity_id
_entity_poly.type
_entity_poly.pdbx_seq_one_letter_code
_entity_poly.pdbx_strand_id
1 'polypeptide(L)'
;MRCVGIGSRDFVEGLSGATWVDVVLEHGSCVTTMAKDKPTLDIELLKTEVTNPAVLRKLCIEAKISNTTTDSRCPTQGEATLVEEQDANFVCRRTFVDRGWGNGCGLFGKGSLITCAKFKCVTKLEGKIVQYENLKYSVIVTVHTGDQHQVGNESTEHGTTATITPQAPSTEIQLTDYGALTLDCSPRTGLDFNEMVLLTMKEKSWLVHKQWFLDLPLPWTSGASTSQETWNRQDLLVTFKTAHAKKQEVVVLGSQEGAMHTALTGATEIQTSGTTTIFAGHLKCRLKMDKLTLKGMSYGMCTGSFKLEKEVAETQHGTVLVQIKYEGTDAPCKIPFSTQDEKGVTQNGRLITANPIVTDKEKPVNIEAEPPFGESYIVIGAGEKALKLSWFKKGSSIGKMFEATARGARRMAILGDTAWDFGSIGGVFTSVGKLVHQIFGTAYGVLFSGVSWTMKIGIGVLLTWLGLNSRSTSLSMTCIAVGLVTLYLGVMVQA
;
A
#
# COMPACT_ATOMS: atom_id res chain seq x y z
N MET A 1 -14.68 14.04 9.97
CA MET A 1 -14.52 14.08 8.47
C MET A 1 -13.08 13.86 8.01
N ARG A 2 -12.50 12.80 8.52
CA ARG A 2 -11.06 12.48 8.30
C ARG A 2 -10.68 12.32 6.82
N CYS A 3 -11.50 11.65 6.03
CA CYS A 3 -11.18 11.37 4.62
C CYS A 3 -11.27 12.57 3.68
N VAL A 4 -11.93 13.65 4.07
CA VAL A 4 -12.16 14.81 3.19
C VAL A 4 -10.85 15.48 2.77
N GLY A 5 -9.86 15.56 3.66
CA GLY A 5 -8.57 16.16 3.39
C GLY A 5 -7.54 15.23 2.74
N ILE A 6 -7.87 13.97 2.48
CA ILE A 6 -6.96 12.97 1.93
C ILE A 6 -7.18 12.84 0.43
N GLY A 7 -6.09 12.98 -0.35
CA GLY A 7 -6.16 12.97 -1.81
C GLY A 7 -6.65 11.65 -2.42
N SER A 8 -6.23 10.52 -1.86
CA SER A 8 -6.72 9.20 -2.27
C SER A 8 -7.85 8.76 -1.35
N ARG A 9 -9.06 8.75 -1.86
CA ARG A 9 -10.27 8.39 -1.12
C ARG A 9 -11.13 7.45 -1.94
N ASP A 10 -11.60 6.38 -1.31
CA ASP A 10 -12.53 5.43 -1.91
C ASP A 10 -13.88 5.48 -1.19
N PHE A 11 -14.96 5.57 -1.96
CA PHE A 11 -16.32 5.49 -1.44
C PHE A 11 -16.85 4.09 -1.64
N VAL A 12 -17.26 3.45 -0.56
CA VAL A 12 -17.84 2.12 -0.58
C VAL A 12 -19.26 2.16 -0.05
N GLU A 13 -20.23 1.80 -0.89
CA GLU A 13 -21.62 1.67 -0.48
C GLU A 13 -21.94 0.20 -0.17
N GLY A 14 -22.54 -0.04 0.98
CA GLY A 14 -23.07 -1.35 1.33
C GLY A 14 -24.32 -1.69 0.52
N LEU A 15 -24.48 -2.97 0.19
CA LEU A 15 -25.70 -3.46 -0.44
C LEU A 15 -26.91 -3.26 0.48
N SER A 16 -28.05 -2.93 -0.13
CA SER A 16 -29.28 -2.78 0.63
C SER A 16 -29.65 -4.09 1.35
N GLY A 17 -29.83 -4.01 2.67
CA GLY A 17 -30.09 -5.17 3.53
C GLY A 17 -28.86 -5.98 3.93
N ALA A 18 -27.67 -5.64 3.45
CA ALA A 18 -26.43 -6.24 3.92
C ALA A 18 -26.03 -5.68 5.29
N THR A 19 -25.59 -6.57 6.18
CA THR A 19 -25.13 -6.18 7.52
C THR A 19 -23.61 -5.94 7.56
N TRP A 20 -22.90 -6.26 6.49
CA TRP A 20 -21.46 -6.15 6.41
C TRP A 20 -21.00 -5.61 5.03
N VAL A 21 -19.82 -5.02 5.00
CA VAL A 21 -19.23 -4.37 3.85
C VAL A 21 -17.77 -4.81 3.72
N ASP A 22 -17.33 -5.18 2.54
CA ASP A 22 -15.93 -5.48 2.24
C ASP A 22 -15.18 -4.21 1.84
N VAL A 23 -14.03 -3.99 2.45
CA VAL A 23 -13.17 -2.84 2.17
C VAL A 23 -11.72 -3.26 2.00
N VAL A 24 -10.97 -2.48 1.26
CA VAL A 24 -9.51 -2.58 1.14
C VAL A 24 -8.89 -1.34 1.74
N LEU A 25 -8.07 -1.54 2.76
CA LEU A 25 -7.35 -0.46 3.42
C LEU A 25 -5.90 -0.44 2.89
N GLU A 26 -5.48 0.72 2.42
CA GLU A 26 -4.13 0.95 1.90
C GLU A 26 -3.50 2.13 2.62
N HIS A 27 -2.18 2.14 2.75
CA HIS A 27 -1.45 3.30 3.27
C HIS A 27 -1.61 4.50 2.34
N GLY A 28 -1.88 5.66 2.92
CA GLY A 28 -2.09 6.90 2.17
C GLY A 28 -3.45 7.02 1.49
N SER A 29 -4.33 6.05 1.67
CA SER A 29 -5.69 6.04 1.14
C SER A 29 -6.70 5.97 2.27
N CYS A 30 -7.84 6.63 2.11
CA CYS A 30 -8.92 6.64 3.08
C CYS A 30 -10.18 6.07 2.46
N VAL A 31 -10.91 5.28 3.24
CA VAL A 31 -12.17 4.67 2.80
C VAL A 31 -13.33 5.28 3.54
N THR A 32 -14.31 5.78 2.81
CA THR A 32 -15.60 6.22 3.37
C THR A 32 -16.65 5.17 3.06
N THR A 33 -17.22 4.55 4.10
CA THR A 33 -18.25 3.54 3.97
C THR A 33 -19.63 4.14 4.24
N MET A 34 -20.57 3.82 3.37
CA MET A 34 -21.96 4.25 3.48
C MET A 34 -22.87 3.02 3.38
N ALA A 35 -23.79 2.91 4.30
CA ALA A 35 -24.82 1.88 4.29
C ALA A 35 -26.14 2.50 4.69
N LYS A 36 -27.24 1.95 4.17
CA LYS A 36 -28.59 2.43 4.50
C LYS A 36 -28.85 2.32 6.00
N ASP A 37 -29.34 3.39 6.60
CA ASP A 37 -29.69 3.49 8.03
C ASP A 37 -28.51 3.23 8.99
N LYS A 38 -27.29 3.41 8.49
CA LYS A 38 -26.06 3.29 9.28
C LYS A 38 -25.23 4.55 9.20
N PRO A 39 -24.43 4.86 10.23
CA PRO A 39 -23.52 6.01 10.16
C PRO A 39 -22.48 5.83 9.07
N THR A 40 -22.08 6.93 8.46
CA THR A 40 -20.96 6.97 7.52
C THR A 40 -19.66 6.90 8.31
N LEU A 41 -18.76 6.01 7.92
CA LEU A 41 -17.49 5.80 8.59
C LEU A 41 -16.33 6.15 7.68
N ASP A 42 -15.35 6.84 8.23
CA ASP A 42 -14.06 7.09 7.60
C ASP A 42 -13.02 6.16 8.22
N ILE A 43 -12.40 5.33 7.40
CA ILE A 43 -11.48 4.28 7.83
C ILE A 43 -10.15 4.43 7.12
N GLU A 44 -9.08 4.38 7.88
CA GLU A 44 -7.72 4.52 7.35
C GLU A 44 -6.78 3.53 8.02
N LEU A 45 -5.89 2.95 7.23
CA LEU A 45 -4.77 2.17 7.73
C LEU A 45 -3.63 3.14 8.08
N LEU A 46 -3.38 3.34 9.37
CA LEU A 46 -2.37 4.30 9.84
C LEU A 46 -0.97 3.80 9.59
N LYS A 47 -0.66 2.59 10.05
CA LYS A 47 0.68 2.04 9.97
C LYS A 47 0.68 0.51 10.10
N THR A 48 1.71 -0.09 9.58
CA THR A 48 2.04 -1.50 9.80
C THR A 48 3.35 -1.58 10.56
N GLU A 49 3.34 -2.16 11.73
CA GLU A 49 4.54 -2.34 12.55
C GLU A 49 5.06 -3.77 12.41
N VAL A 50 6.37 -3.91 12.35
CA VAL A 50 7.05 -5.20 12.39
C VAL A 50 7.72 -5.35 13.75
N THR A 51 7.38 -6.40 14.45
CA THR A 51 7.95 -6.73 15.75
C THR A 51 8.97 -7.86 15.61
N ASN A 52 10.15 -7.69 16.21
CA ASN A 52 11.21 -8.70 16.30
C ASN A 52 11.49 -9.47 14.99
N PRO A 53 11.82 -8.77 13.88
CA PRO A 53 12.18 -9.47 12.66
C PRO A 53 13.47 -10.28 12.86
N ALA A 54 13.51 -11.52 12.37
CA ALA A 54 14.68 -12.36 12.46
C ALA A 54 15.72 -11.96 11.39
N VAL A 55 16.99 -11.94 11.76
CA VAL A 55 18.07 -11.67 10.83
C VAL A 55 18.27 -12.89 9.92
N LEU A 56 18.09 -12.69 8.61
CA LEU A 56 18.35 -13.71 7.61
C LEU A 56 19.84 -13.82 7.31
N ARG A 57 20.45 -12.67 7.04
CA ARG A 57 21.84 -12.59 6.61
C ARG A 57 22.37 -11.19 6.89
N LYS A 58 23.66 -11.12 7.26
CA LYS A 58 24.39 -9.85 7.34
C LYS A 58 25.36 -9.79 6.17
N LEU A 59 25.49 -8.63 5.56
CA LEU A 59 26.46 -8.35 4.49
C LEU A 59 27.51 -7.37 4.99
N CYS A 60 28.75 -7.53 4.54
CA CYS A 60 29.81 -6.59 4.83
C CYS A 60 29.97 -5.61 3.66
N ILE A 61 29.79 -4.32 3.94
CA ILE A 61 29.94 -3.25 2.95
C ILE A 61 31.24 -2.48 3.10
N GLU A 62 31.90 -2.57 4.24
CA GLU A 62 33.20 -2.00 4.49
C GLU A 62 34.00 -2.93 5.38
N ALA A 63 35.21 -3.27 4.96
CA ALA A 63 36.11 -4.15 5.69
C ALA A 63 37.47 -3.54 5.88
N LYS A 64 38.18 -4.02 6.88
CA LYS A 64 39.59 -3.73 7.14
C LYS A 64 40.36 -5.02 7.25
N ILE A 65 41.62 -4.99 6.87
CA ILE A 65 42.55 -6.10 7.05
C ILE A 65 43.64 -5.75 8.05
N SER A 66 44.09 -6.74 8.79
CA SER A 66 45.18 -6.63 9.74
C SER A 66 45.99 -7.94 9.78
N ASN A 67 47.10 -7.96 10.51
CA ASN A 67 47.87 -9.15 10.78
C ASN A 67 48.22 -9.92 9.47
N THR A 68 48.71 -9.23 8.45
CA THR A 68 49.13 -9.84 7.20
C THR A 68 50.38 -10.69 7.41
N THR A 69 50.27 -11.95 7.12
CA THR A 69 51.38 -12.93 7.20
C THR A 69 51.64 -13.55 5.85
N THR A 70 52.88 -13.91 5.61
CA THR A 70 53.31 -14.48 4.33
C THR A 70 54.27 -15.64 4.56
N ASP A 71 54.10 -16.72 3.82
CA ASP A 71 55.07 -17.81 3.73
C ASP A 71 55.44 -18.04 2.27
N SER A 72 56.72 -18.24 2.00
CA SER A 72 57.25 -18.42 0.65
C SER A 72 58.18 -19.63 0.62
N ARG A 73 58.05 -20.42 -0.41
CA ARG A 73 58.89 -21.59 -0.67
C ARG A 73 59.66 -21.45 -1.98
N CYS A 74 60.87 -21.98 -1.99
CA CYS A 74 61.63 -22.10 -3.25
C CYS A 74 61.05 -23.19 -4.15
N PRO A 75 61.37 -23.16 -5.47
CA PRO A 75 60.99 -24.27 -6.35
C PRO A 75 61.45 -25.60 -5.79
N THR A 76 60.66 -26.65 -5.91
CA THR A 76 60.88 -28.01 -5.39
C THR A 76 60.76 -28.19 -3.85
N GLN A 77 60.50 -27.16 -3.09
CA GLN A 77 60.30 -27.27 -1.63
C GLN A 77 58.87 -27.56 -1.20
N GLY A 78 57.97 -27.80 -2.15
CA GLY A 78 56.55 -28.03 -1.88
C GLY A 78 55.73 -26.75 -1.77
N GLU A 79 54.57 -26.84 -1.16
CA GLU A 79 53.64 -25.71 -1.02
C GLU A 79 53.93 -24.89 0.24
N ALA A 80 53.86 -23.57 0.09
CA ALA A 80 53.85 -22.67 1.25
C ALA A 80 52.59 -22.84 2.07
N THR A 81 52.73 -22.85 3.38
CA THR A 81 51.61 -23.05 4.32
C THR A 81 51.68 -22.05 5.45
N LEU A 82 50.50 -21.61 5.90
CA LEU A 82 50.34 -20.80 7.08
C LEU A 82 49.26 -21.40 8.00
N VAL A 83 49.44 -21.30 9.30
CA VAL A 83 48.46 -21.76 10.27
C VAL A 83 47.13 -21.03 10.11
N GLU A 84 47.15 -19.78 9.72
CA GLU A 84 46.04 -18.90 9.48
C GLU A 84 45.07 -19.37 8.37
N GLU A 85 45.53 -20.29 7.49
CA GLU A 85 44.65 -20.90 6.47
C GLU A 85 43.49 -21.68 7.09
N GLN A 86 43.68 -22.21 8.29
CA GLN A 86 42.67 -22.95 9.02
C GLN A 86 41.72 -22.05 9.79
N ASP A 87 42.03 -20.77 9.91
CA ASP A 87 41.21 -19.78 10.61
C ASP A 87 40.26 -19.10 9.63
N ALA A 88 38.97 -19.25 9.88
CA ALA A 88 37.92 -18.65 9.05
C ALA A 88 37.89 -17.10 9.07
N ASN A 89 38.58 -16.47 10.04
CA ASN A 89 38.71 -15.03 10.10
C ASN A 89 39.80 -14.47 9.18
N PHE A 90 40.59 -15.32 8.56
CA PHE A 90 41.63 -14.92 7.64
C PHE A 90 41.24 -15.20 6.19
N VAL A 91 41.51 -14.24 5.33
CA VAL A 91 41.41 -14.39 3.88
C VAL A 91 42.81 -14.68 3.32
N CYS A 92 42.94 -15.80 2.64
CA CYS A 92 44.26 -16.28 2.16
C CYS A 92 44.22 -16.51 0.67
N ARG A 93 45.36 -16.24 0.02
CA ARG A 93 45.56 -16.58 -1.38
C ARG A 93 46.93 -17.19 -1.58
N ARG A 94 46.96 -18.33 -2.25
CA ARG A 94 48.18 -18.99 -2.69
C ARG A 94 48.40 -18.67 -4.14
N THR A 95 49.67 -18.37 -4.49
CA THR A 95 50.08 -18.10 -5.85
C THR A 95 51.50 -18.67 -6.09
N PHE A 96 51.96 -18.63 -7.32
CA PHE A 96 53.32 -18.98 -7.66
C PHE A 96 54.06 -17.75 -8.18
N VAL A 97 55.29 -17.61 -7.70
CA VAL A 97 56.18 -16.49 -8.09
C VAL A 97 57.49 -17.00 -8.61
N ASP A 98 58.14 -16.21 -9.48
CA ASP A 98 59.46 -16.52 -9.99
C ASP A 98 60.49 -16.39 -8.87
N ARG A 99 61.25 -17.43 -8.66
CA ARG A 99 62.32 -17.51 -7.70
C ARG A 99 63.63 -17.88 -8.38
N GLY A 100 64.73 -17.43 -7.79
CA GLY A 100 66.06 -17.70 -8.28
C GLY A 100 67.10 -17.16 -7.30
N TRP A 101 68.35 -17.07 -7.74
CA TRP A 101 69.45 -16.60 -6.88
C TRP A 101 69.27 -15.18 -6.38
N GLY A 102 68.64 -14.33 -7.17
CA GLY A 102 68.39 -12.92 -6.80
C GLY A 102 67.46 -12.73 -5.63
N ASN A 103 66.67 -13.73 -5.23
CA ASN A 103 65.71 -13.67 -4.16
C ASN A 103 65.78 -14.85 -3.18
N GLY A 104 66.94 -15.48 -3.07
CA GLY A 104 67.27 -16.42 -2.00
C GLY A 104 67.03 -17.88 -2.32
N CYS A 105 66.77 -18.24 -3.55
CA CYS A 105 66.61 -19.64 -4.00
C CYS A 105 67.76 -20.11 -4.87
N GLY A 106 68.19 -21.34 -4.65
CA GLY A 106 69.28 -21.96 -5.42
C GLY A 106 68.89 -22.47 -6.81
N LEU A 107 67.62 -22.55 -7.13
CA LEU A 107 67.06 -22.98 -8.39
C LEU A 107 66.17 -21.89 -8.97
N PHE A 108 66.21 -21.73 -10.29
CA PHE A 108 65.25 -20.88 -11.01
C PHE A 108 63.97 -21.66 -11.28
N GLY A 109 62.83 -21.04 -11.02
CA GLY A 109 61.52 -21.61 -11.28
C GLY A 109 60.42 -20.96 -10.48
N LYS A 110 59.22 -21.56 -10.50
CA LYS A 110 58.08 -21.09 -9.78
C LYS A 110 58.10 -21.64 -8.33
N GLY A 111 58.10 -20.73 -7.38
CA GLY A 111 57.97 -21.04 -5.95
C GLY A 111 56.58 -20.71 -5.44
N SER A 112 56.10 -21.50 -4.47
CA SER A 112 54.81 -21.27 -3.85
C SER A 112 54.87 -20.08 -2.88
N LEU A 113 53.85 -19.22 -2.92
CA LEU A 113 53.67 -18.10 -2.02
C LEU A 113 52.24 -18.07 -1.49
N ILE A 114 52.11 -17.96 -0.20
CA ILE A 114 50.78 -17.76 0.44
C ILE A 114 50.79 -16.49 1.29
N THR A 115 49.74 -15.74 1.18
CA THR A 115 49.52 -14.55 2.03
C THR A 115 48.18 -14.61 2.65
N CYS A 116 48.13 -14.43 3.97
CA CYS A 116 46.90 -14.38 4.73
C CYS A 116 46.75 -13.03 5.45
N ALA A 117 45.58 -12.50 5.44
CA ALA A 117 45.25 -11.28 6.18
C ALA A 117 44.00 -11.48 7.01
N LYS A 118 43.98 -10.95 8.21
CA LYS A 118 42.83 -11.02 9.09
C LYS A 118 41.76 -10.05 8.58
N PHE A 119 40.57 -10.60 8.31
CA PHE A 119 39.43 -9.86 7.82
C PHE A 119 38.56 -9.39 9.00
N LYS A 120 38.24 -8.11 9.02
CA LYS A 120 37.31 -7.52 9.99
C LYS A 120 36.29 -6.67 9.24
N CYS A 121 35.03 -6.94 9.45
CA CYS A 121 33.98 -6.08 8.93
C CYS A 121 33.73 -4.88 9.84
N VAL A 122 33.77 -3.68 9.25
CA VAL A 122 33.57 -2.42 9.94
C VAL A 122 32.11 -1.98 9.86
N THR A 123 31.54 -2.00 8.66
CA THR A 123 30.16 -1.59 8.43
C THR A 123 29.36 -2.76 7.87
N LYS A 124 28.29 -3.08 8.53
CA LYS A 124 27.41 -4.22 8.21
C LYS A 124 26.07 -3.75 7.68
N LEU A 125 25.53 -4.54 6.79
CA LEU A 125 24.19 -4.41 6.26
C LEU A 125 23.37 -5.61 6.73
N GLU A 126 22.31 -5.36 7.49
CA GLU A 126 21.47 -6.42 8.01
C GLU A 126 20.23 -6.63 7.15
N GLY A 127 20.00 -7.86 6.73
CA GLY A 127 18.77 -8.29 6.08
C GLY A 127 17.91 -9.10 7.03
N LYS A 128 16.71 -8.61 7.30
CA LYS A 128 15.77 -9.24 8.24
C LYS A 128 14.56 -9.77 7.50
N ILE A 129 14.08 -10.94 7.90
CA ILE A 129 12.86 -11.55 7.37
C ILE A 129 11.67 -10.92 8.09
N VAL A 130 10.70 -10.46 7.30
CA VAL A 130 9.39 -10.04 7.80
C VAL A 130 8.45 -11.23 7.73
N GLN A 131 7.99 -11.69 8.87
CA GLN A 131 7.00 -12.76 8.97
C GLN A 131 5.62 -12.20 9.24
N TYR A 132 4.58 -12.81 8.70
CA TYR A 132 3.20 -12.36 8.93
C TYR A 132 2.82 -12.36 10.40
N GLU A 133 3.34 -13.30 11.19
CA GLU A 133 3.09 -13.41 12.63
C GLU A 133 3.61 -12.22 13.43
N ASN A 134 4.57 -11.49 12.89
CA ASN A 134 5.19 -10.32 13.51
C ASN A 134 4.58 -8.99 13.07
N LEU A 135 3.57 -9.02 12.20
CA LEU A 135 2.93 -7.82 11.70
C LEU A 135 1.81 -7.36 12.63
N LYS A 136 1.74 -6.06 12.82
CA LYS A 136 0.74 -5.39 13.62
C LYS A 136 0.19 -4.19 12.84
N TYR A 137 -1.08 -4.25 12.49
CA TYR A 137 -1.74 -3.20 11.74
C TYR A 137 -2.51 -2.28 12.69
N SER A 138 -2.38 -0.99 12.48
CA SER A 138 -3.14 0.03 13.22
C SER A 138 -4.15 0.67 12.28
N VAL A 139 -5.42 0.50 12.58
CA VAL A 139 -6.55 1.02 11.80
C VAL A 139 -7.30 2.04 12.63
N ILE A 140 -7.56 3.20 12.08
CA ILE A 140 -8.40 4.22 12.71
C ILE A 140 -9.77 4.26 12.04
N VAL A 141 -10.81 4.26 12.85
CA VAL A 141 -12.20 4.41 12.43
C VAL A 141 -12.78 5.67 13.05
N THR A 142 -13.31 6.54 12.22
CA THR A 142 -13.95 7.79 12.65
C THR A 142 -15.36 7.84 12.08
N VAL A 143 -16.33 8.22 12.89
CA VAL A 143 -17.68 8.48 12.39
C VAL A 143 -17.67 9.79 11.62
N HIS A 144 -18.16 9.76 10.39
CA HIS A 144 -18.26 10.94 9.53
C HIS A 144 -19.45 11.79 9.97
N THR A 145 -19.24 12.61 11.00
CA THR A 145 -20.28 13.44 11.61
C THR A 145 -20.21 14.88 11.19
N GLY A 146 -21.33 15.58 11.33
CA GLY A 146 -21.41 17.02 11.14
C GLY A 146 -20.85 17.85 12.31
N ASP A 147 -20.36 17.23 13.38
CA ASP A 147 -19.79 17.95 14.52
C ASP A 147 -18.50 18.69 14.14
N GLN A 148 -18.27 19.79 14.83
CA GLN A 148 -17.26 20.79 14.50
C GLN A 148 -15.83 20.31 14.83
N HIS A 149 -15.31 19.37 14.06
CA HIS A 149 -13.88 19.05 14.08
C HIS A 149 -13.21 19.56 12.80
N GLN A 150 -11.98 20.04 12.91
CA GLN A 150 -11.26 20.52 11.75
C GLN A 150 -11.07 19.41 10.73
N VAL A 151 -11.49 19.66 9.51
CA VAL A 151 -11.36 18.73 8.40
C VAL A 151 -9.88 18.47 8.13
N GLY A 152 -9.49 17.19 8.12
CA GLY A 152 -8.14 16.77 7.78
C GLY A 152 -7.06 16.98 8.85
N ASN A 153 -7.43 17.38 10.05
CA ASN A 153 -6.46 17.56 11.15
C ASN A 153 -6.54 16.41 12.16
N GLU A 154 -5.49 15.60 12.24
CA GLU A 154 -5.41 14.40 13.08
C GLU A 154 -5.62 14.64 14.57
N SER A 155 -5.25 15.82 15.04
CA SER A 155 -5.23 16.12 16.49
C SER A 155 -6.60 16.41 17.10
N THR A 156 -7.63 16.61 16.29
CA THR A 156 -8.96 17.06 16.75
C THR A 156 -10.11 16.08 16.45
N GLU A 157 -9.87 15.02 15.69
CA GLU A 157 -10.89 14.02 15.39
C GLU A 157 -10.94 12.92 16.45
N HIS A 158 -12.14 12.64 16.94
CA HIS A 158 -12.41 11.51 17.83
C HIS A 158 -12.44 10.20 17.03
N GLY A 159 -11.25 9.70 16.68
CA GLY A 159 -11.11 8.39 16.06
C GLY A 159 -10.80 7.31 17.09
N THR A 160 -11.31 6.12 16.85
CA THR A 160 -10.95 4.93 17.62
C THR A 160 -9.95 4.11 16.83
N THR A 161 -8.79 3.86 17.43
CA THR A 161 -7.75 3.04 16.82
C THR A 161 -7.91 1.60 17.24
N ALA A 162 -7.90 0.70 16.27
CA ALA A 162 -7.89 -0.74 16.48
C ALA A 162 -6.56 -1.33 16.04
N THR A 163 -6.15 -2.38 16.72
CA THR A 163 -4.95 -3.15 16.38
C THR A 163 -5.36 -4.50 15.81
N ILE A 164 -4.89 -4.82 14.61
CA ILE A 164 -5.14 -6.07 13.92
C ILE A 164 -3.82 -6.84 13.83
N THR A 165 -3.83 -8.09 14.28
CA THR A 165 -2.70 -9.01 14.20
C THR A 165 -3.16 -10.34 13.59
N PRO A 166 -2.26 -11.18 13.06
CA PRO A 166 -2.64 -12.52 12.59
C PRO A 166 -3.26 -13.42 13.66
N GLN A 167 -2.92 -13.19 14.94
CA GLN A 167 -3.47 -13.92 16.06
C GLN A 167 -4.85 -13.38 16.49
N ALA A 168 -5.10 -12.10 16.26
CA ALA A 168 -6.36 -11.43 16.55
C ALA A 168 -6.83 -10.63 15.31
N PRO A 169 -7.29 -11.31 14.26
CA PRO A 169 -7.68 -10.66 13.00
C PRO A 169 -9.02 -9.94 13.08
N SER A 170 -9.82 -10.28 14.07
CA SER A 170 -11.13 -9.67 14.30
C SER A 170 -11.12 -8.89 15.60
N THR A 171 -11.69 -7.68 15.55
CA THR A 171 -11.82 -6.84 16.74
C THR A 171 -13.15 -6.09 16.70
N GLU A 172 -13.68 -5.81 17.88
CA GLU A 172 -14.86 -4.97 18.04
C GLU A 172 -14.43 -3.59 18.50
N ILE A 173 -14.88 -2.58 17.79
CA ILE A 173 -14.58 -1.18 18.06
C ILE A 173 -15.83 -0.51 18.61
N GLN A 174 -15.73 0.08 19.79
CA GLN A 174 -16.81 0.86 20.39
C GLN A 174 -16.74 2.29 19.85
N LEU A 175 -17.80 2.68 19.15
CA LEU A 175 -17.98 4.05 18.68
C LEU A 175 -18.96 4.76 19.61
N THR A 176 -18.50 5.81 20.26
CA THR A 176 -19.32 6.57 21.23
C THR A 176 -20.60 7.09 20.57
N ASP A 177 -21.74 6.83 21.17
CA ASP A 177 -23.09 7.19 20.71
C ASP A 177 -23.59 6.47 19.45
N TYR A 178 -22.77 5.61 18.81
CA TYR A 178 -23.16 4.94 17.56
C TYR A 178 -23.20 3.42 17.67
N GLY A 179 -22.70 2.87 18.75
CA GLY A 179 -22.69 1.42 18.98
C GLY A 179 -21.34 0.79 18.70
N ALA A 180 -21.34 -0.43 18.23
CA ALA A 180 -20.14 -1.23 18.01
C ALA A 180 -19.97 -1.61 16.54
N LEU A 181 -18.74 -1.51 16.07
CA LEU A 181 -18.33 -1.97 14.75
C LEU A 181 -17.44 -3.19 14.91
N THR A 182 -17.74 -4.27 14.22
CA THR A 182 -16.85 -5.43 14.13
C THR A 182 -16.01 -5.31 12.89
N LEU A 183 -14.70 -5.27 13.08
CA LEU A 183 -13.69 -5.23 12.02
C LEU A 183 -13.03 -6.60 11.94
N ASP A 184 -13.22 -7.30 10.84
CA ASP A 184 -12.62 -8.61 10.56
C ASP A 184 -11.72 -8.47 9.34
N CYS A 185 -10.41 -8.60 9.56
CA CYS A 185 -9.40 -8.40 8.53
C CYS A 185 -8.64 -9.68 8.24
N SER A 186 -8.08 -9.75 7.04
CA SER A 186 -7.19 -10.82 6.61
C SER A 186 -5.75 -10.28 6.56
N PRO A 187 -4.98 -10.38 7.65
CA PRO A 187 -3.67 -9.72 7.75
C PRO A 187 -2.58 -10.37 6.90
N ARG A 188 -2.88 -11.46 6.21
CA ARG A 188 -1.97 -12.12 5.25
C ARG A 188 -2.10 -11.59 3.82
N THR A 189 -2.94 -10.60 3.62
CA THR A 189 -3.12 -9.97 2.31
C THR A 189 -2.21 -8.75 2.16
N GLY A 190 -1.83 -8.42 0.93
CA GLY A 190 -0.98 -7.30 0.64
C GLY A 190 0.32 -7.70 -0.03
N LEU A 191 1.41 -7.04 0.30
CA LEU A 191 2.74 -7.40 -0.17
C LEU A 191 3.07 -8.84 0.23
N ASP A 192 3.69 -9.58 -0.68
CA ASP A 192 4.23 -10.90 -0.36
C ASP A 192 5.48 -10.75 0.50
N PHE A 193 5.30 -10.68 1.80
CA PHE A 193 6.39 -10.49 2.75
C PHE A 193 7.36 -11.70 2.79
N ASN A 194 6.97 -12.87 2.32
CA ASN A 194 7.86 -14.03 2.22
C ASN A 194 8.97 -13.79 1.19
N GLU A 195 8.71 -12.98 0.17
CA GLU A 195 9.67 -12.62 -0.87
C GLU A 195 10.36 -11.28 -0.60
N MET A 196 10.14 -10.67 0.56
CA MET A 196 10.69 -9.37 0.92
C MET A 196 11.65 -9.48 2.09
N VAL A 197 12.66 -8.62 2.06
CA VAL A 197 13.66 -8.49 3.14
C VAL A 197 13.71 -7.05 3.59
N LEU A 198 13.71 -6.86 4.90
CA LEU A 198 13.93 -5.57 5.52
C LEU A 198 15.44 -5.35 5.64
N LEU A 199 15.96 -4.45 4.84
CA LEU A 199 17.37 -4.10 4.79
C LEU A 199 17.64 -2.93 5.73
N THR A 200 18.57 -3.09 6.66
CA THR A 200 18.97 -2.01 7.58
C THR A 200 20.45 -1.70 7.41
N MET A 201 20.75 -0.45 7.11
CA MET A 201 22.10 0.08 7.00
C MET A 201 22.20 1.34 7.86
N LYS A 202 22.99 1.29 8.94
CA LYS A 202 23.04 2.34 9.96
C LYS A 202 21.64 2.61 10.53
N GLU A 203 21.11 3.83 10.38
CA GLU A 203 19.79 4.22 10.90
C GLU A 203 18.67 4.16 9.85
N LYS A 204 19.00 3.81 8.62
CA LYS A 204 18.05 3.75 7.51
C LYS A 204 17.67 2.32 7.19
N SER A 205 16.42 2.13 6.79
CA SER A 205 15.88 0.82 6.39
C SER A 205 15.13 0.92 5.08
N TRP A 206 15.17 -0.16 4.32
CA TRP A 206 14.48 -0.31 3.04
C TRP A 206 13.81 -1.67 2.97
N LEU A 207 12.73 -1.74 2.24
CA LEU A 207 12.09 -3.01 1.90
C LEU A 207 12.53 -3.39 0.48
N VAL A 208 13.20 -4.53 0.34
CA VAL A 208 13.78 -5.01 -0.91
C VAL A 208 13.34 -6.44 -1.19
N HIS A 209 13.48 -6.86 -2.46
CA HIS A 209 13.20 -8.23 -2.85
C HIS A 209 14.25 -9.18 -2.29
N LYS A 210 13.83 -10.33 -1.77
CA LYS A 210 14.71 -11.33 -1.14
C LYS A 210 15.81 -11.83 -2.08
N GLN A 211 15.47 -12.14 -3.34
CA GLN A 211 16.42 -12.67 -4.29
C GLN A 211 17.49 -11.64 -4.64
N TRP A 212 17.10 -10.38 -4.83
CA TRP A 212 18.05 -9.29 -5.07
C TRP A 212 19.04 -9.14 -3.92
N PHE A 213 18.58 -9.22 -2.68
CA PHE A 213 19.42 -9.16 -1.49
C PHE A 213 20.40 -10.34 -1.41
N LEU A 214 19.92 -11.56 -1.68
CA LEU A 214 20.74 -12.76 -1.62
C LEU A 214 21.80 -12.81 -2.73
N ASP A 215 21.56 -12.15 -3.86
CA ASP A 215 22.46 -12.11 -5.02
C ASP A 215 23.50 -10.98 -4.96
N LEU A 216 23.47 -10.15 -3.91
CA LEU A 216 24.44 -9.08 -3.76
C LEU A 216 25.87 -9.65 -3.62
N PRO A 217 26.84 -9.14 -4.42
CA PRO A 217 28.22 -9.64 -4.41
C PRO A 217 29.03 -9.03 -3.25
N LEU A 218 28.68 -9.42 -2.03
CA LEU A 218 29.34 -8.95 -0.81
C LEU A 218 29.60 -10.12 0.13
N PRO A 219 30.64 -10.06 0.98
CA PRO A 219 30.83 -11.04 2.02
C PRO A 219 29.61 -11.10 2.94
N TRP A 220 29.23 -12.29 3.33
CA TRP A 220 28.03 -12.50 4.13
C TRP A 220 28.27 -13.45 5.30
N THR A 221 27.45 -13.32 6.31
CA THR A 221 27.41 -14.25 7.42
C THR A 221 25.95 -14.58 7.75
N SER A 222 25.70 -15.74 8.32
CA SER A 222 24.39 -16.13 8.80
C SER A 222 23.96 -15.23 9.97
N GLY A 223 22.64 -15.01 10.13
CA GLY A 223 22.09 -14.06 11.09
C GLY A 223 22.21 -14.46 12.58
N ALA A 224 22.81 -15.60 12.90
CA ALA A 224 23.01 -16.01 14.28
C ALA A 224 23.97 -15.05 14.98
N SER A 225 23.51 -14.39 16.05
CA SER A 225 24.31 -13.51 16.87
C SER A 225 25.31 -14.30 17.68
N THR A 226 26.54 -14.43 17.17
CA THR A 226 27.67 -14.95 17.90
C THR A 226 28.70 -13.84 18.08
N SER A 227 29.45 -13.89 19.17
CA SER A 227 30.53 -12.94 19.46
C SER A 227 31.66 -12.95 18.43
N GLN A 228 31.74 -14.01 17.62
CA GLN A 228 32.71 -14.18 16.53
C GLN A 228 31.94 -14.46 15.23
N GLU A 229 31.80 -13.43 14.42
CA GLU A 229 31.18 -13.56 13.10
C GLU A 229 32.20 -14.13 12.10
N THR A 230 31.85 -15.24 11.44
CA THR A 230 32.62 -15.80 10.37
C THR A 230 32.05 -15.39 9.04
N TRP A 231 32.81 -14.63 8.27
CA TRP A 231 32.37 -14.09 6.96
C TRP A 231 32.67 -15.07 5.84
N ASN A 232 31.67 -15.32 5.01
CA ASN A 232 31.81 -16.09 3.79
C ASN A 232 32.13 -15.15 2.62
N ARG A 233 32.87 -15.61 1.64
CA ARG A 233 33.19 -14.86 0.46
C ARG A 233 33.94 -13.54 0.73
N GLN A 234 34.88 -13.57 1.65
CA GLN A 234 35.73 -12.44 2.00
C GLN A 234 36.54 -11.93 0.79
N ASP A 235 36.80 -12.79 -0.20
CA ASP A 235 37.45 -12.49 -1.46
C ASP A 235 36.73 -11.39 -2.28
N LEU A 236 35.48 -11.15 -2.05
CA LEU A 236 34.72 -10.12 -2.77
C LEU A 236 35.15 -8.70 -2.40
N LEU A 237 35.67 -8.47 -1.21
CA LEU A 237 36.17 -7.16 -0.77
C LEU A 237 37.68 -7.09 -0.66
N VAL A 238 38.37 -8.19 -0.73
CA VAL A 238 39.83 -8.25 -0.59
C VAL A 238 40.44 -8.69 -1.91
N THR A 239 41.39 -7.88 -2.42
CA THR A 239 42.09 -8.15 -3.67
C THR A 239 43.57 -8.37 -3.38
N PHE A 240 44.11 -9.42 -3.92
CA PHE A 240 45.55 -9.71 -3.88
C PHE A 240 46.19 -9.23 -5.19
N LYS A 241 47.08 -8.27 -5.08
CA LYS A 241 47.83 -7.75 -6.24
C LYS A 241 48.97 -8.68 -6.64
N THR A 242 49.60 -8.34 -7.74
CA THR A 242 50.71 -9.09 -8.28
C THR A 242 51.81 -9.36 -7.23
N ALA A 243 52.14 -10.63 -7.09
CA ALA A 243 53.15 -11.09 -6.14
C ALA A 243 54.54 -10.86 -6.66
N HIS A 244 55.42 -10.43 -5.77
CA HIS A 244 56.88 -10.43 -6.00
C HIS A 244 57.53 -11.45 -5.07
N ALA A 245 58.52 -12.14 -5.51
CA ALA A 245 59.30 -13.20 -4.89
C ALA A 245 58.98 -13.66 -3.46
N LYS A 246 58.83 -12.78 -2.51
CA LYS A 246 58.53 -13.06 -1.09
C LYS A 246 57.35 -12.30 -0.54
N LYS A 247 56.70 -11.46 -1.33
CA LYS A 247 55.70 -10.53 -0.84
C LYS A 247 54.55 -10.35 -1.83
N GLN A 248 53.36 -10.37 -1.32
CA GLN A 248 52.16 -10.10 -2.09
C GLN A 248 51.38 -8.99 -1.37
N GLU A 249 50.98 -7.98 -2.11
CA GLU A 249 50.21 -6.89 -1.55
C GLU A 249 48.73 -7.27 -1.49
N VAL A 250 48.11 -7.00 -0.34
CA VAL A 250 46.69 -7.22 -0.07
C VAL A 250 46.01 -5.87 -0.01
N VAL A 251 44.99 -5.68 -0.81
CA VAL A 251 44.24 -4.43 -0.88
C VAL A 251 42.79 -4.70 -0.59
N VAL A 252 42.13 -3.87 0.25
CA VAL A 252 40.74 -3.91 0.52
C VAL A 252 40.02 -2.88 -0.34
N LEU A 253 38.91 -3.28 -0.96
CA LEU A 253 38.03 -2.36 -1.68
C LEU A 253 37.50 -1.32 -0.69
N GLY A 254 37.32 -0.10 -1.16
CA GLY A 254 36.71 0.98 -0.37
C GLY A 254 35.29 0.66 0.06
N SER A 255 34.72 1.52 0.89
CA SER A 255 33.35 1.37 1.36
C SER A 255 32.36 1.27 0.21
N GLN A 256 31.49 0.27 0.27
CA GLN A 256 30.43 0.03 -0.71
C GLN A 256 29.11 0.75 -0.32
N GLU A 257 29.14 1.58 0.69
CA GLU A 257 27.95 2.32 1.18
C GLU A 257 27.33 3.20 0.08
N GLY A 258 28.15 3.95 -0.65
CA GLY A 258 27.67 4.78 -1.75
C GLY A 258 27.06 3.98 -2.90
N ALA A 259 27.68 2.83 -3.24
CA ALA A 259 27.14 1.92 -4.24
C ALA A 259 25.80 1.32 -3.80
N MET A 260 25.65 1.00 -2.52
CA MET A 260 24.41 0.50 -1.96
C MET A 260 23.30 1.56 -1.95
N HIS A 261 23.62 2.79 -1.61
CA HIS A 261 22.64 3.90 -1.71
C HIS A 261 22.16 4.10 -3.16
N THR A 262 23.04 3.99 -4.13
CA THR A 262 22.69 4.08 -5.55
C THR A 262 21.81 2.90 -5.97
N ALA A 263 22.14 1.70 -5.56
CA ALA A 263 21.36 0.50 -5.87
C ALA A 263 19.98 0.49 -5.21
N LEU A 264 19.83 1.17 -4.06
CA LEU A 264 18.55 1.31 -3.33
C LEU A 264 17.70 2.48 -3.82
N THR A 265 18.14 3.23 -4.83
CA THR A 265 17.34 4.29 -5.45
C THR A 265 16.05 3.70 -6.02
N GLY A 266 14.90 4.20 -5.59
CA GLY A 266 13.59 3.68 -5.98
C GLY A 266 13.04 2.56 -5.07
N ALA A 267 13.82 2.04 -4.14
CA ALA A 267 13.33 1.14 -3.11
C ALA A 267 12.49 1.90 -2.06
N THR A 268 11.52 1.21 -1.46
CA THR A 268 10.68 1.80 -0.41
C THR A 268 11.50 2.04 0.85
N GLU A 269 11.72 3.29 1.20
CA GLU A 269 12.40 3.68 2.44
C GLU A 269 11.45 3.53 3.63
N ILE A 270 11.93 2.96 4.71
CA ILE A 270 11.17 2.68 5.92
C ILE A 270 11.76 3.47 7.09
N GLN A 271 10.88 4.10 7.87
CA GLN A 271 11.29 4.82 9.07
C GLN A 271 11.43 3.84 10.24
N THR A 272 12.58 3.87 10.89
CA THR A 272 12.86 3.12 12.12
C THR A 272 13.05 4.07 13.27
N SER A 273 11.99 4.38 14.00
CA SER A 273 12.06 5.05 15.29
C SER A 273 11.50 4.13 16.38
N GLY A 274 12.37 3.31 16.97
CA GLY A 274 11.99 2.32 17.98
C GLY A 274 11.40 1.03 17.43
N THR A 275 10.24 1.07 16.79
CA THR A 275 9.64 -0.04 16.05
C THR A 275 9.72 0.22 14.55
N THR A 276 9.96 -0.83 13.77
CA THR A 276 9.98 -0.72 12.31
C THR A 276 8.56 -0.55 11.80
N THR A 277 8.30 0.59 11.14
CA THR A 277 7.00 0.92 10.57
C THR A 277 7.08 0.88 9.05
N ILE A 278 6.21 0.09 8.42
CA ILE A 278 6.11 -0.04 6.98
C ILE A 278 4.86 0.70 6.49
N PHE A 279 5.01 1.56 5.48
CA PHE A 279 3.92 2.30 4.85
C PHE A 279 3.60 1.76 3.45
N ALA A 280 3.59 0.45 3.30
CA ALA A 280 3.29 -0.22 2.04
C ALA A 280 2.35 -1.41 2.27
N GLY A 281 1.68 -1.81 1.21
CA GLY A 281 0.74 -2.92 1.24
C GLY A 281 -0.70 -2.50 1.53
N HIS A 282 -1.56 -3.47 1.58
CA HIS A 282 -2.98 -3.29 1.80
C HIS A 282 -3.50 -4.34 2.80
N LEU A 283 -4.65 -4.06 3.37
CA LEU A 283 -5.33 -4.93 4.31
C LEU A 283 -6.76 -5.15 3.82
N LYS A 284 -7.14 -6.38 3.58
CA LYS A 284 -8.51 -6.78 3.28
C LYS A 284 -9.32 -6.84 4.56
N CYS A 285 -10.39 -6.09 4.67
CA CYS A 285 -11.25 -6.07 5.84
C CYS A 285 -12.72 -6.22 5.49
N ARG A 286 -13.44 -6.82 6.41
CA ARG A 286 -14.90 -6.90 6.39
C ARG A 286 -15.44 -6.15 7.60
N LEU A 287 -16.31 -5.19 7.35
CA LEU A 287 -16.96 -4.41 8.37
C LEU A 287 -18.36 -4.97 8.63
N LYS A 288 -18.63 -5.36 9.84
CA LYS A 288 -19.95 -5.80 10.26
C LYS A 288 -20.64 -4.66 11.00
N MET A 289 -21.70 -4.15 10.41
CA MET A 289 -22.37 -2.92 10.86
C MET A 289 -23.70 -3.17 11.57
N ASP A 290 -24.03 -4.40 11.90
CA ASP A 290 -25.33 -4.78 12.49
C ASP A 290 -25.62 -4.12 13.85
N LYS A 291 -24.58 -3.84 14.62
CA LYS A 291 -24.68 -3.19 15.94
C LYS A 291 -24.54 -1.67 15.90
N LEU A 292 -24.39 -1.09 14.73
CA LEU A 292 -24.30 0.35 14.56
C LEU A 292 -25.70 0.97 14.43
N THR A 293 -25.87 2.13 15.06
CA THR A 293 -27.11 2.90 15.02
C THR A 293 -26.83 4.36 14.69
N LEU A 294 -27.72 5.00 13.98
CA LEU A 294 -27.67 6.43 13.74
C LEU A 294 -28.07 7.21 14.99
N LYS A 295 -27.33 8.28 15.27
CA LYS A 295 -27.69 9.22 16.32
C LYS A 295 -28.84 10.11 15.86
N GLY A 296 -29.82 10.32 16.74
CA GLY A 296 -30.90 11.26 16.48
C GLY A 296 -31.98 10.78 15.53
N MET A 297 -32.16 9.47 15.34
CA MET A 297 -33.24 8.91 14.52
C MET A 297 -34.63 9.26 15.03
N SER A 298 -34.76 9.47 16.33
CA SER A 298 -36.02 9.86 16.97
C SER A 298 -36.33 11.35 16.93
N TYR A 299 -35.41 12.18 16.49
CA TYR A 299 -35.60 13.62 16.40
C TYR A 299 -36.57 13.99 15.29
N GLY A 300 -37.39 15.03 15.50
CA GLY A 300 -38.17 15.64 14.44
C GLY A 300 -37.32 16.43 13.47
N MET A 301 -37.88 16.79 12.35
CA MET A 301 -37.21 17.65 11.36
C MET A 301 -37.11 19.09 11.86
N CYS A 302 -36.00 19.75 11.59
CA CYS A 302 -35.81 21.16 11.93
C CYS A 302 -36.81 22.06 11.15
N THR A 303 -37.51 22.92 11.87
CA THR A 303 -38.51 23.85 11.29
C THR A 303 -37.98 25.26 11.09
N GLY A 304 -36.87 25.60 11.72
CA GLY A 304 -36.25 26.91 11.62
C GLY A 304 -35.39 27.09 10.37
N SER A 305 -34.83 28.27 10.23
CA SER A 305 -33.93 28.60 9.11
C SER A 305 -32.49 28.24 9.40
N PHE A 306 -31.73 28.07 8.32
CA PHE A 306 -30.29 27.82 8.35
C PHE A 306 -29.53 28.97 7.71
N LYS A 307 -28.38 29.29 8.25
CA LYS A 307 -27.47 30.30 7.73
C LYS A 307 -26.15 29.67 7.33
N LEU A 308 -25.61 30.07 6.19
CA LEU A 308 -24.30 29.62 5.74
C LEU A 308 -23.19 30.32 6.55
N GLU A 309 -22.37 29.53 7.23
CA GLU A 309 -21.25 30.05 8.04
C GLU A 309 -19.99 30.33 7.22
N LYS A 310 -19.72 29.47 6.25
CA LYS A 310 -18.58 29.58 5.35
C LYS A 310 -19.03 29.35 3.92
N GLU A 311 -18.29 29.90 2.97
CA GLU A 311 -18.46 29.61 1.56
C GLU A 311 -18.38 28.10 1.31
N VAL A 312 -19.22 27.58 0.41
CA VAL A 312 -19.26 26.17 0.05
C VAL A 312 -17.93 25.78 -0.60
N ALA A 313 -17.28 24.80 -0.01
CA ALA A 313 -16.00 24.29 -0.51
C ALA A 313 -16.20 23.02 -1.34
N GLU A 314 -15.59 22.98 -2.52
CA GLU A 314 -15.51 21.76 -3.32
C GLU A 314 -14.30 20.94 -2.89
N THR A 315 -14.50 19.64 -2.69
CA THR A 315 -13.42 18.72 -2.38
C THR A 315 -12.81 18.13 -3.65
N GLN A 316 -11.64 17.54 -3.56
CA GLN A 316 -10.98 16.87 -4.68
C GLN A 316 -11.77 15.66 -5.21
N HIS A 317 -12.76 15.19 -4.47
CA HIS A 317 -13.51 13.96 -4.74
C HIS A 317 -14.84 14.19 -5.45
N GLY A 318 -15.10 15.43 -5.88
CA GLY A 318 -16.38 15.80 -6.51
C GLY A 318 -17.52 15.98 -5.53
N THR A 319 -17.25 16.06 -4.25
CA THR A 319 -18.22 16.39 -3.20
C THR A 319 -18.09 17.84 -2.76
N VAL A 320 -19.10 18.34 -2.10
CA VAL A 320 -19.10 19.68 -1.53
C VAL A 320 -19.23 19.61 -0.02
N LEU A 321 -18.53 20.51 0.66
CA LEU A 321 -18.58 20.66 2.10
C LEU A 321 -19.34 21.94 2.43
N VAL A 322 -20.46 21.81 3.16
CA VAL A 322 -21.30 22.92 3.55
C VAL A 322 -21.27 23.06 5.07
N GLN A 323 -20.91 24.23 5.55
CA GLN A 323 -20.97 24.56 6.97
C GLN A 323 -22.12 25.53 7.23
N ILE A 324 -23.08 25.07 8.04
CA ILE A 324 -24.30 25.81 8.34
C ILE A 324 -24.50 25.99 9.83
N LYS A 325 -25.22 27.03 10.18
CA LYS A 325 -25.66 27.31 11.54
C LYS A 325 -27.18 27.37 11.59
N TYR A 326 -27.76 26.72 12.59
CA TYR A 326 -29.19 26.69 12.80
C TYR A 326 -29.65 27.91 13.61
N GLU A 327 -30.74 28.55 13.19
CA GLU A 327 -31.32 29.72 13.84
C GLU A 327 -32.67 29.43 14.52
N GLY A 328 -33.13 28.18 14.50
CA GLY A 328 -34.40 27.78 15.15
C GLY A 328 -34.27 27.49 16.64
N THR A 329 -35.38 27.20 17.25
CA THR A 329 -35.48 26.93 18.70
C THR A 329 -35.80 25.49 19.05
N ASP A 330 -36.04 24.64 18.07
CA ASP A 330 -36.45 23.24 18.23
C ASP A 330 -35.30 22.22 18.21
N ALA A 331 -34.06 22.68 18.38
CA ALA A 331 -32.92 21.79 18.54
C ALA A 331 -33.03 20.96 19.83
N PRO A 332 -32.64 19.67 19.83
CA PRO A 332 -32.07 18.90 18.74
C PRO A 332 -33.07 18.46 17.67
N CYS A 333 -32.64 18.50 16.39
CA CYS A 333 -33.54 18.16 15.28
C CYS A 333 -32.70 17.63 14.07
N LYS A 334 -33.39 16.96 13.14
CA LYS A 334 -32.79 16.51 11.90
C LYS A 334 -32.77 17.62 10.86
N ILE A 335 -31.69 17.72 10.12
CA ILE A 335 -31.56 18.71 9.06
C ILE A 335 -32.17 18.17 7.76
N PRO A 336 -33.23 18.85 7.21
CA PRO A 336 -33.74 18.51 5.89
C PRO A 336 -32.67 18.90 4.83
N PHE A 337 -32.22 17.96 4.02
CA PHE A 337 -31.24 18.19 3.00
C PHE A 337 -31.69 17.53 1.70
N SER A 338 -31.66 18.31 0.61
CA SER A 338 -31.99 17.80 -0.73
C SER A 338 -31.20 18.53 -1.80
N THR A 339 -31.09 17.92 -2.96
CA THR A 339 -30.58 18.55 -4.17
C THR A 339 -31.72 18.66 -5.17
N GLN A 340 -31.90 19.84 -5.77
CA GLN A 340 -33.01 20.15 -6.67
C GLN A 340 -32.48 20.77 -7.96
N ASP A 341 -33.27 20.64 -9.04
CA ASP A 341 -33.03 21.40 -10.28
C ASP A 341 -33.67 22.80 -10.20
N GLU A 342 -33.56 23.60 -11.27
CA GLU A 342 -34.16 24.93 -11.31
C GLU A 342 -35.69 24.92 -11.19
N LYS A 343 -36.33 23.79 -11.50
CA LYS A 343 -37.79 23.62 -11.41
C LYS A 343 -38.26 23.11 -10.05
N GLY A 344 -37.34 22.88 -9.10
CA GLY A 344 -37.66 22.36 -7.79
C GLY A 344 -37.87 20.84 -7.73
N VAL A 345 -37.53 20.13 -8.78
CA VAL A 345 -37.57 18.65 -8.82
C VAL A 345 -36.31 18.10 -8.18
N THR A 346 -36.47 17.13 -7.27
CA THR A 346 -35.34 16.48 -6.61
C THR A 346 -34.49 15.73 -7.60
N GLN A 347 -33.19 16.01 -7.62
CA GLN A 347 -32.23 15.37 -8.52
C GLN A 347 -31.41 14.27 -7.83
N ASN A 348 -30.68 13.48 -8.63
CA ASN A 348 -29.85 12.35 -8.20
C ASN A 348 -28.53 12.78 -7.55
N GLY A 349 -28.60 13.59 -6.51
CA GLY A 349 -27.49 13.81 -5.62
C GLY A 349 -27.51 12.82 -4.47
N ARG A 350 -26.38 12.65 -3.79
CA ARG A 350 -26.34 11.84 -2.57
C ARG A 350 -25.76 12.61 -1.41
N LEU A 351 -26.27 12.29 -0.22
CA LEU A 351 -25.77 12.84 1.02
C LEU A 351 -24.73 11.88 1.59
N ILE A 352 -23.49 12.35 1.73
CA ILE A 352 -22.40 11.55 2.28
C ILE A 352 -22.52 11.46 3.80
N THR A 353 -22.75 12.60 4.47
CA THR A 353 -23.00 12.62 5.93
C THR A 353 -24.36 12.04 6.24
N ALA A 354 -24.38 10.85 6.86
CA ALA A 354 -25.63 10.17 7.18
C ALA A 354 -26.40 10.90 8.27
N ASN A 355 -27.69 11.12 8.06
CA ASN A 355 -28.63 11.73 9.01
C ASN A 355 -28.05 12.94 9.75
N PRO A 356 -27.78 14.06 9.05
CA PRO A 356 -27.25 15.24 9.69
C PRO A 356 -28.25 15.80 10.71
N ILE A 357 -27.76 16.11 11.90
CA ILE A 357 -28.56 16.62 13.01
C ILE A 357 -27.97 17.90 13.59
N VAL A 358 -28.83 18.73 14.13
CA VAL A 358 -28.43 19.85 14.98
C VAL A 358 -28.59 19.42 16.42
N THR A 359 -27.49 19.32 17.16
CA THR A 359 -27.48 18.99 18.58
C THR A 359 -27.54 20.24 19.46
N ASP A 360 -26.85 21.30 19.02
CA ASP A 360 -26.78 22.58 19.69
C ASP A 360 -26.79 23.68 18.62
N LYS A 361 -27.74 24.63 18.72
CA LYS A 361 -27.86 25.73 17.76
C LYS A 361 -26.65 26.66 17.73
N GLU A 362 -25.87 26.72 18.80
CA GLU A 362 -24.66 27.54 18.88
C GLU A 362 -23.46 26.97 18.09
N LYS A 363 -23.50 25.68 17.76
CA LYS A 363 -22.45 25.00 17.03
C LYS A 363 -22.81 24.87 15.55
N PRO A 364 -21.90 25.26 14.63
CA PRO A 364 -22.11 25.02 13.22
C PRO A 364 -22.03 23.52 12.91
N VAL A 365 -22.73 23.11 11.86
CA VAL A 365 -22.78 21.72 11.39
C VAL A 365 -22.12 21.65 10.01
N ASN A 366 -21.24 20.69 9.82
CA ASN A 366 -20.62 20.40 8.53
C ASN A 366 -21.33 19.23 7.85
N ILE A 367 -21.72 19.42 6.60
CA ILE A 367 -22.38 18.40 5.80
C ILE A 367 -21.58 18.21 4.53
N GLU A 368 -21.24 16.96 4.22
CA GLU A 368 -20.67 16.58 2.96
C GLU A 368 -21.75 15.96 2.08
N ALA A 369 -21.86 16.46 0.87
CA ALA A 369 -22.82 15.95 -0.10
C ALA A 369 -22.20 15.89 -1.49
N GLU A 370 -22.70 14.99 -2.30
CA GLU A 370 -22.32 14.87 -3.70
C GLU A 370 -23.50 15.38 -4.56
N PRO A 371 -23.41 16.61 -5.09
CA PRO A 371 -24.43 17.12 -5.97
C PRO A 371 -24.41 16.42 -7.34
N PRO A 372 -25.51 16.41 -8.09
CA PRO A 372 -25.52 15.90 -9.44
C PRO A 372 -24.67 16.77 -10.38
N PHE A 373 -24.23 16.22 -11.51
CA PHE A 373 -23.49 16.95 -12.51
C PHE A 373 -24.34 18.05 -13.14
N GLY A 374 -23.71 19.18 -13.48
CA GLY A 374 -24.37 20.35 -14.04
C GLY A 374 -24.87 21.30 -12.98
N GLU A 375 -25.80 22.19 -13.36
CA GLU A 375 -26.40 23.15 -12.44
C GLU A 375 -27.42 22.49 -11.54
N SER A 376 -27.31 22.76 -10.25
CA SER A 376 -28.25 22.28 -9.24
C SER A 376 -28.32 23.23 -8.07
N TYR A 377 -29.35 23.10 -7.26
CA TYR A 377 -29.49 23.80 -6.00
C TYR A 377 -29.34 22.80 -4.84
N ILE A 378 -28.51 23.16 -3.88
CA ILE A 378 -28.43 22.49 -2.60
C ILE A 378 -29.44 23.16 -1.67
N VAL A 379 -30.45 22.43 -1.26
CA VAL A 379 -31.54 22.94 -0.43
C VAL A 379 -31.41 22.38 0.98
N ILE A 380 -31.26 23.26 1.96
CA ILE A 380 -31.11 22.93 3.37
C ILE A 380 -32.25 23.60 4.14
N GLY A 381 -33.08 22.78 4.74
CA GLY A 381 -34.28 23.24 5.40
C GLY A 381 -35.57 22.88 4.66
N ALA A 382 -36.72 23.28 5.20
CA ALA A 382 -38.01 22.97 4.66
C ALA A 382 -38.80 24.26 4.36
N GLY A 383 -39.62 24.23 3.29
CA GLY A 383 -40.50 25.32 2.90
C GLY A 383 -39.79 26.52 2.30
N GLU A 384 -40.46 27.70 2.41
CA GLU A 384 -39.95 28.94 1.84
C GLU A 384 -38.73 29.51 2.58
N LYS A 385 -38.49 29.11 3.81
CA LYS A 385 -37.33 29.50 4.61
C LYS A 385 -36.05 28.65 4.32
N ALA A 386 -36.13 27.70 3.41
CA ALA A 386 -35.00 26.84 3.09
C ALA A 386 -33.87 27.64 2.49
N LEU A 387 -32.64 27.33 2.92
CA LEU A 387 -31.42 27.86 2.33
C LEU A 387 -31.18 27.18 0.98
N LYS A 388 -31.22 27.94 -0.10
CA LYS A 388 -30.94 27.45 -1.46
C LYS A 388 -29.57 27.94 -1.92
N LEU A 389 -28.67 27.01 -2.21
CA LEU A 389 -27.34 27.29 -2.69
C LEU A 389 -27.21 26.80 -4.14
N SER A 390 -26.90 27.71 -5.03
CA SER A 390 -26.61 27.35 -6.43
C SER A 390 -25.23 26.72 -6.54
N TRP A 391 -25.14 25.58 -7.22
CA TRP A 391 -23.89 24.89 -7.41
C TRP A 391 -23.80 24.30 -8.83
N PHE A 392 -22.63 24.46 -9.46
CA PHE A 392 -22.32 23.88 -10.75
C PHE A 392 -21.22 22.85 -10.59
N LYS A 393 -21.51 21.58 -10.87
CA LYS A 393 -20.54 20.49 -10.86
C LYS A 393 -20.03 20.21 -12.25
N LYS A 394 -18.72 20.31 -12.45
CA LYS A 394 -18.06 19.98 -13.70
C LYS A 394 -17.96 18.46 -13.87
N GLY A 395 -18.00 17.99 -15.11
CA GLY A 395 -17.86 16.60 -15.46
C GLY A 395 -19.13 15.99 -16.03
N SER A 396 -19.12 14.67 -16.18
CA SER A 396 -20.26 13.92 -16.71
C SER A 396 -20.51 12.65 -15.87
N SER A 397 -21.77 12.19 -15.90
CA SER A 397 -22.15 10.93 -15.26
C SER A 397 -21.41 9.72 -15.85
N ILE A 398 -21.02 9.78 -17.13
CA ILE A 398 -20.23 8.75 -17.81
C ILE A 398 -18.82 8.68 -17.22
N GLY A 399 -18.14 9.79 -17.02
CA GLY A 399 -16.84 9.86 -16.39
C GLY A 399 -16.85 9.27 -14.98
N LYS A 400 -17.88 9.58 -14.20
CA LYS A 400 -18.09 9.00 -12.86
C LYS A 400 -18.29 7.49 -12.90
N MET A 401 -19.03 6.98 -13.88
CA MET A 401 -19.20 5.52 -14.08
C MET A 401 -17.86 4.85 -14.39
N PHE A 402 -17.03 5.43 -15.24
CA PHE A 402 -15.69 4.89 -15.52
C PHE A 402 -14.81 4.85 -14.28
N GLU A 403 -14.77 5.91 -13.49
CA GLU A 403 -14.02 5.92 -12.23
C GLU A 403 -14.52 4.90 -11.23
N ALA A 404 -15.84 4.78 -11.07
CA ALA A 404 -16.45 3.79 -10.19
C ALA A 404 -16.16 2.36 -10.66
N THR A 405 -16.18 2.11 -11.96
CA THR A 405 -15.84 0.81 -12.55
C THR A 405 -14.36 0.48 -12.34
N ALA A 406 -13.45 1.45 -12.54
CA ALA A 406 -12.03 1.26 -12.32
C ALA A 406 -11.73 0.96 -10.83
N ARG A 407 -12.36 1.68 -9.90
CA ARG A 407 -12.23 1.40 -8.47
C ARG A 407 -12.80 0.04 -8.08
N GLY A 408 -13.95 -0.32 -8.64
CA GLY A 408 -14.56 -1.64 -8.45
C GLY A 408 -13.68 -2.76 -8.99
N ALA A 409 -13.06 -2.57 -10.16
CA ALA A 409 -12.13 -3.51 -10.76
C ALA A 409 -10.89 -3.72 -9.89
N ARG A 410 -10.30 -2.67 -9.35
CA ARG A 410 -9.18 -2.74 -8.42
C ARG A 410 -9.56 -3.46 -7.12
N ARG A 411 -10.72 -3.15 -6.57
CA ARG A 411 -11.26 -3.82 -5.39
C ARG A 411 -11.47 -5.31 -5.63
N MET A 412 -11.98 -5.68 -6.80
CA MET A 412 -12.15 -7.06 -7.22
C MET A 412 -10.84 -7.83 -7.31
N ALA A 413 -9.80 -7.23 -7.87
CA ALA A 413 -8.49 -7.84 -7.96
C ALA A 413 -7.92 -8.20 -6.58
N ILE A 414 -8.24 -7.42 -5.57
CA ILE A 414 -7.77 -7.60 -4.20
C ILE A 414 -8.68 -8.53 -3.40
N LEU A 415 -10.01 -8.29 -3.43
CA LEU A 415 -10.99 -9.00 -2.61
C LEU A 415 -11.52 -10.30 -3.23
N GLY A 416 -11.32 -10.51 -4.53
CA GLY A 416 -11.86 -11.66 -5.25
C GLY A 416 -13.39 -11.57 -5.42
N ASP A 417 -14.08 -12.71 -5.33
CA ASP A 417 -15.52 -12.83 -5.65
C ASP A 417 -16.46 -12.03 -4.73
N THR A 418 -15.99 -11.55 -3.60
CA THR A 418 -16.81 -10.80 -2.63
C THR A 418 -16.88 -9.30 -2.90
N ALA A 419 -16.12 -8.79 -3.87
CA ALA A 419 -15.94 -7.37 -4.11
C ALA A 419 -16.85 -6.75 -5.19
N TRP A 420 -17.89 -7.44 -5.63
CA TRP A 420 -18.81 -6.97 -6.66
C TRP A 420 -19.81 -5.91 -6.18
N ASP A 421 -19.37 -5.07 -5.28
CA ASP A 421 -20.15 -3.94 -4.76
C ASP A 421 -19.73 -2.65 -5.46
N PHE A 422 -20.46 -2.26 -6.50
CA PHE A 422 -20.21 -1.08 -7.31
C PHE A 422 -21.05 0.14 -6.88
N GLY A 423 -21.54 0.15 -5.67
CA GLY A 423 -22.39 1.25 -5.18
C GLY A 423 -23.80 1.19 -5.73
N SER A 424 -24.46 2.36 -5.90
CA SER A 424 -25.89 2.47 -6.27
C SER A 424 -26.26 1.87 -7.64
N ILE A 425 -25.27 1.56 -8.48
CA ILE A 425 -25.48 0.94 -9.80
C ILE A 425 -25.38 -0.59 -9.68
N GLY A 426 -25.00 -1.09 -8.52
CA GLY A 426 -24.46 -2.44 -8.33
C GLY A 426 -25.41 -3.61 -8.45
N GLY A 427 -26.72 -3.46 -8.20
CA GLY A 427 -27.63 -4.61 -8.08
C GLY A 427 -27.77 -5.44 -9.36
N VAL A 428 -27.85 -4.80 -10.53
CA VAL A 428 -28.02 -5.48 -11.83
C VAL A 428 -26.65 -5.87 -12.40
N PHE A 429 -25.65 -5.02 -12.29
CA PHE A 429 -24.31 -5.26 -12.82
C PHE A 429 -23.50 -6.28 -11.99
N THR A 430 -23.77 -6.42 -10.71
CA THR A 430 -23.06 -7.40 -9.85
C THR A 430 -23.28 -8.84 -10.30
N SER A 431 -24.52 -9.22 -10.60
CA SER A 431 -24.85 -10.58 -11.02
C SER A 431 -24.24 -10.90 -12.39
N VAL A 432 -24.35 -9.98 -13.35
CA VAL A 432 -23.80 -10.14 -14.70
C VAL A 432 -22.28 -10.12 -14.67
N GLY A 433 -21.67 -9.18 -13.96
CA GLY A 433 -20.22 -9.08 -13.85
C GLY A 433 -19.59 -10.30 -13.17
N LYS A 434 -20.22 -10.81 -12.11
CA LYS A 434 -19.78 -12.02 -11.43
C LYS A 434 -19.85 -13.25 -12.33
N LEU A 435 -20.94 -13.37 -13.10
CA LEU A 435 -21.12 -14.45 -14.06
C LEU A 435 -20.06 -14.37 -15.18
N VAL A 436 -19.81 -13.19 -15.73
CA VAL A 436 -18.81 -12.97 -16.76
C VAL A 436 -17.41 -13.32 -16.23
N HIS A 437 -17.08 -12.90 -15.03
CA HIS A 437 -15.79 -13.22 -14.42
C HIS A 437 -15.62 -14.74 -14.19
N GLN A 438 -16.63 -15.43 -13.71
CA GLN A 438 -16.57 -16.87 -13.48
C GLN A 438 -16.44 -17.68 -14.76
N ILE A 439 -17.19 -17.30 -15.81
CA ILE A 439 -17.22 -18.05 -17.07
C ILE A 439 -16.04 -17.72 -17.96
N PHE A 440 -15.69 -16.43 -18.09
CA PHE A 440 -14.71 -15.96 -19.06
C PHE A 440 -13.35 -15.60 -18.48
N GLY A 441 -13.24 -15.36 -17.17
CA GLY A 441 -12.01 -14.92 -16.55
C GLY A 441 -10.86 -15.91 -16.69
N THR A 442 -11.14 -17.20 -16.55
CA THR A 442 -10.14 -18.28 -16.70
C THR A 442 -9.71 -18.41 -18.17
N ALA A 443 -10.67 -18.42 -19.10
CA ALA A 443 -10.39 -18.51 -20.52
C ALA A 443 -9.61 -17.27 -21.02
N TYR A 444 -9.98 -16.10 -20.56
CA TYR A 444 -9.28 -14.85 -20.85
C TYR A 444 -7.83 -14.87 -20.34
N GLY A 445 -7.61 -15.34 -19.13
CA GLY A 445 -6.26 -15.46 -18.56
C GLY A 445 -5.36 -16.39 -19.35
N VAL A 446 -5.91 -17.51 -19.85
CA VAL A 446 -5.14 -18.46 -20.67
C VAL A 446 -4.85 -17.90 -22.07
N LEU A 447 -5.86 -17.31 -22.74
CA LEU A 447 -5.72 -16.79 -24.10
C LEU A 447 -4.83 -15.56 -24.21
N PHE A 448 -4.82 -14.70 -23.20
CA PHE A 448 -4.09 -13.44 -23.21
C PHE A 448 -2.92 -13.40 -22.22
N SER A 449 -2.48 -14.56 -21.74
CA SER A 449 -1.25 -14.66 -20.94
C SER A 449 -0.05 -14.20 -21.79
N GLY A 450 0.74 -13.25 -21.27
CA GLY A 450 1.87 -12.68 -21.99
C GLY A 450 1.57 -11.49 -22.92
N VAL A 451 0.28 -11.14 -23.11
CA VAL A 451 -0.09 -9.94 -23.87
C VAL A 451 -0.15 -8.73 -22.94
N SER A 452 0.48 -7.62 -23.34
CA SER A 452 0.47 -6.40 -22.55
C SER A 452 -0.95 -5.82 -22.42
N TRP A 453 -1.20 -5.11 -21.36
CA TRP A 453 -2.51 -4.53 -21.07
C TRP A 453 -3.03 -3.59 -22.15
N THR A 454 -2.17 -2.74 -22.68
CA THR A 454 -2.51 -1.83 -23.76
C THR A 454 -2.97 -2.58 -25.00
N MET A 455 -2.35 -3.73 -25.31
CA MET A 455 -2.76 -4.59 -26.40
C MET A 455 -4.12 -5.26 -26.16
N LYS A 456 -4.41 -5.68 -24.93
CA LYS A 456 -5.72 -6.26 -24.55
C LYS A 456 -6.84 -5.27 -24.78
N ILE A 457 -6.68 -4.02 -24.34
CA ILE A 457 -7.64 -2.96 -24.59
C ILE A 457 -7.76 -2.66 -26.09
N GLY A 458 -6.64 -2.58 -26.79
CA GLY A 458 -6.61 -2.35 -28.23
C GLY A 458 -7.39 -3.40 -29.01
N ILE A 459 -7.22 -4.68 -28.67
CA ILE A 459 -7.97 -5.80 -29.28
C ILE A 459 -9.47 -5.66 -28.99
N GLY A 460 -9.85 -5.35 -27.76
CA GLY A 460 -11.26 -5.15 -27.40
C GLY A 460 -11.92 -4.02 -28.18
N VAL A 461 -11.25 -2.89 -28.31
CA VAL A 461 -11.71 -1.74 -29.10
C VAL A 461 -11.83 -2.11 -30.57
N LEU A 462 -10.83 -2.80 -31.13
CA LEU A 462 -10.83 -3.22 -32.52
C LEU A 462 -11.99 -4.19 -32.83
N LEU A 463 -12.22 -5.18 -31.97
CA LEU A 463 -13.34 -6.13 -32.14
C LEU A 463 -14.69 -5.42 -32.06
N THR A 464 -14.85 -4.47 -31.14
CA THR A 464 -16.09 -3.70 -31.05
C THR A 464 -16.30 -2.83 -32.28
N TRP A 465 -15.25 -2.20 -32.79
CA TRP A 465 -15.31 -1.38 -34.01
C TRP A 465 -15.64 -2.22 -35.26
N LEU A 466 -15.01 -3.39 -35.40
CA LEU A 466 -15.30 -4.34 -36.47
C LEU A 466 -16.77 -4.81 -36.41
N GLY A 467 -17.28 -5.09 -35.22
CA GLY A 467 -18.68 -5.44 -35.02
C GLY A 467 -19.64 -4.34 -35.45
N LEU A 468 -19.34 -3.08 -35.13
CA LEU A 468 -20.16 -1.93 -35.51
C LEU A 468 -20.15 -1.68 -37.02
N ASN A 469 -19.08 -2.01 -37.74
CA ASN A 469 -18.93 -1.83 -39.19
C ASN A 469 -19.32 -3.08 -39.99
N SER A 470 -19.70 -4.19 -39.37
CA SER A 470 -20.10 -5.40 -40.07
C SER A 470 -21.50 -5.29 -40.70
N ARG A 471 -21.61 -5.76 -41.90
CA ARG A 471 -22.90 -5.82 -42.62
C ARG A 471 -23.78 -7.02 -42.21
N SER A 472 -23.21 -8.00 -41.54
CA SER A 472 -23.92 -9.16 -41.03
C SER A 472 -24.37 -8.94 -39.60
N THR A 473 -25.65 -8.99 -39.31
CA THR A 473 -26.21 -8.77 -37.96
C THR A 473 -25.70 -9.77 -36.93
N SER A 474 -25.59 -11.04 -37.34
CA SER A 474 -25.08 -12.10 -36.46
C SER A 474 -23.59 -11.89 -36.10
N LEU A 475 -22.76 -11.61 -37.11
CA LEU A 475 -21.32 -11.34 -36.91
C LEU A 475 -21.11 -10.06 -36.12
N SER A 476 -21.90 -9.03 -36.39
CA SER A 476 -21.86 -7.75 -35.66
C SER A 476 -22.14 -7.95 -34.18
N MET A 477 -23.19 -8.62 -33.83
CA MET A 477 -23.56 -8.88 -32.43
C MET A 477 -22.50 -9.72 -31.69
N THR A 478 -21.96 -10.73 -32.37
CA THR A 478 -20.91 -11.57 -31.80
C THR A 478 -19.61 -10.78 -31.56
N CYS A 479 -19.16 -10.00 -32.54
CA CYS A 479 -17.96 -9.18 -32.43
C CYS A 479 -18.10 -8.09 -31.35
N ILE A 480 -19.25 -7.45 -31.26
CA ILE A 480 -19.53 -6.46 -30.22
C ILE A 480 -19.51 -7.12 -28.83
N ALA A 481 -20.17 -8.25 -28.67
CA ALA A 481 -20.21 -8.97 -27.40
C ALA A 481 -18.83 -9.43 -26.96
N VAL A 482 -18.04 -10.04 -27.85
CA VAL A 482 -16.66 -10.46 -27.56
C VAL A 482 -15.77 -9.27 -27.28
N GLY A 483 -15.88 -8.18 -28.02
CA GLY A 483 -15.13 -6.95 -27.83
C GLY A 483 -15.41 -6.32 -26.45
N LEU A 484 -16.67 -6.24 -26.05
CA LEU A 484 -17.08 -5.71 -24.75
C LEU A 484 -16.62 -6.60 -23.60
N VAL A 485 -16.70 -7.91 -23.75
CA VAL A 485 -16.19 -8.87 -22.76
C VAL A 485 -14.67 -8.76 -22.63
N THR A 486 -13.95 -8.61 -23.74
CA THR A 486 -12.49 -8.44 -23.74
C THR A 486 -12.08 -7.14 -23.07
N LEU A 487 -12.77 -6.04 -23.33
CA LEU A 487 -12.56 -4.76 -22.64
C LEU A 487 -12.83 -4.86 -21.14
N TYR A 488 -13.95 -5.47 -20.79
CA TYR A 488 -14.33 -5.65 -19.39
C TYR A 488 -13.29 -6.46 -18.62
N LEU A 489 -12.89 -7.63 -19.12
CA LEU A 489 -11.89 -8.47 -18.49
C LEU A 489 -10.50 -7.84 -18.52
N GLY A 490 -10.16 -7.07 -19.55
CA GLY A 490 -8.91 -6.32 -19.63
C GLY A 490 -8.78 -5.26 -18.54
N VAL A 491 -9.87 -4.57 -18.23
CA VAL A 491 -9.91 -3.60 -17.13
C VAL A 491 -9.88 -4.30 -15.79
N MET A 492 -10.57 -5.44 -15.65
CA MET A 492 -10.65 -6.17 -14.37
C MET A 492 -9.37 -6.88 -13.96
N VAL A 493 -8.60 -7.40 -14.91
CA VAL A 493 -7.39 -8.19 -14.63
C VAL A 493 -6.21 -7.33 -14.22
N GLN A 494 -6.26 -6.01 -14.49
CA GLN A 494 -5.15 -5.11 -14.19
C GLN A 494 -5.35 -4.25 -12.94
N ALA A 495 -6.52 -4.28 -12.39
CA ALA A 495 -6.80 -3.52 -11.18
C ALA A 495 -6.17 -4.12 -9.91
#